data_74c9c20c6b0023632044efa0d5238ec2
#
_entry.id   74c9c20c6b0023632044efa0d5238ec2
#
_cell.length_a   1.000
_cell.length_b   1.000
_cell.length_c   1.000
_cell.angle_alpha   90.00
_cell.angle_beta   90.00
_cell.angle_gamma   90.00
#
_symmetry.space_group_name_H-M   'P 1'
#
loop_
_entity.id
_entity.type
_entity.pdbx_description
1 polymer ?
#
loop_
_entity_poly.entity_id
_entity_poly.type
_entity_poly.pdbx_seq_one_letter_code
_entity_poly.pdbx_strand_id
1 'polypeptide(L)'
;MLRNINLLVTFECAARHNSYSLAADELCISQAAVSQQMRLLEQHLGCRLFVRKGKRMLLSQQGLSLFECAQQALAIIRQGVNQIHQEDIAGELTISSTQAFTTLWLMPRMQRFSELHPDIQIRVVSSAGFDDLRQAHIDLAIRFGTEVEKHTPDNLSCEYFGESAVYPVCSAQLAHDLAFSSPEDLLSTWLVTLEHPGAYDWQSWFENTGVQASNQHSKWTRVNSTDMALTAVLNGHGVTLAVPYLYQSQLDAGQLVIPFQLPHPSPVRRYMVYDPNSARLARLNVFMAWLNTEMSALEQPGPT
;
A
#
# COMPACT_ATOMS: atom_id res chain seq x y z
N MET A 1 9.84 39.25 -12.03
CA MET A 1 9.72 38.10 -11.20
C MET A 1 9.41 36.92 -12.09
N LEU A 2 9.26 35.74 -11.73
CA LEU A 2 9.23 34.50 -12.54
C LEU A 2 8.46 34.59 -13.88
N ARG A 3 9.15 34.96 -14.96
CA ARG A 3 8.59 35.07 -16.33
C ARG A 3 8.55 33.71 -17.07
N ASN A 4 9.21 32.69 -16.53
CA ASN A 4 9.32 31.39 -17.20
C ASN A 4 9.18 30.22 -16.19
N ILE A 5 8.03 29.64 -16.19
CA ILE A 5 7.71 28.47 -15.31
C ILE A 5 8.58 27.25 -15.60
N ASN A 6 9.09 27.12 -16.83
CA ASN A 6 9.97 26.02 -17.21
C ASN A 6 11.24 25.94 -16.36
N LEU A 7 11.75 27.10 -15.89
CA LEU A 7 12.90 27.13 -15.00
C LEU A 7 12.59 26.43 -13.64
N LEU A 8 11.36 26.59 -13.12
CA LEU A 8 10.93 25.91 -11.89
C LEU A 8 10.70 24.42 -12.12
N VAL A 9 10.13 24.04 -13.26
CA VAL A 9 9.95 22.64 -13.63
C VAL A 9 11.31 21.94 -13.72
N THR A 10 12.26 22.55 -14.42
CA THR A 10 13.62 22.00 -14.53
C THR A 10 14.35 21.96 -13.18
N PHE A 11 14.14 22.98 -12.34
CA PHE A 11 14.70 23.01 -10.99
C PHE A 11 14.13 21.90 -10.11
N GLU A 12 12.81 21.73 -10.08
CA GLU A 12 12.15 20.66 -9.32
C GLU A 12 12.70 19.29 -9.73
N CYS A 13 12.74 19.02 -11.03
CA CYS A 13 13.24 17.76 -11.56
C CYS A 13 14.71 17.52 -11.18
N ALA A 14 15.58 18.53 -11.36
CA ALA A 14 17.00 18.45 -10.99
C ALA A 14 17.22 18.27 -9.48
N ALA A 15 16.38 18.89 -8.66
CA ALA A 15 16.42 18.79 -7.21
C ALA A 15 15.99 17.40 -6.71
N ARG A 16 14.91 16.85 -7.24
CA ARG A 16 14.39 15.54 -6.92
C ARG A 16 15.38 14.42 -7.23
N HIS A 17 16.04 14.50 -8.38
CA HIS A 17 17.09 13.54 -8.78
C HIS A 17 18.46 13.81 -8.15
N ASN A 18 18.69 15.00 -7.59
CA ASN A 18 20.04 15.48 -7.21
C ASN A 18 21.05 15.33 -8.38
N SER A 19 20.58 15.43 -9.62
CA SER A 19 21.34 15.14 -10.83
C SER A 19 20.80 15.92 -12.05
N TYR A 20 21.69 16.64 -12.72
CA TYR A 20 21.33 17.32 -13.97
C TYR A 20 21.22 16.35 -15.15
N SER A 21 21.92 15.20 -15.11
CA SER A 21 21.81 14.17 -16.14
C SER A 21 20.46 13.46 -16.09
N LEU A 22 20.05 12.98 -14.91
CA LEU A 22 18.77 12.33 -14.74
C LEU A 22 17.58 13.27 -15.02
N ALA A 23 17.72 14.54 -14.64
CA ALA A 23 16.71 15.55 -14.99
C ALA A 23 16.62 15.80 -16.51
N ALA A 24 17.76 15.79 -17.21
CA ALA A 24 17.81 15.92 -18.65
C ALA A 24 17.11 14.76 -19.36
N ASP A 25 17.35 13.54 -18.88
CA ASP A 25 16.72 12.32 -19.39
C ASP A 25 15.20 12.37 -19.20
N GLU A 26 14.72 12.72 -17.98
CA GLU A 26 13.29 12.82 -17.70
C GLU A 26 12.58 13.91 -18.50
N LEU A 27 13.23 15.08 -18.65
CA LEU A 27 12.66 16.23 -19.38
C LEU A 27 12.87 16.16 -20.91
N CYS A 28 13.52 15.10 -21.41
CA CYS A 28 13.85 14.92 -22.83
C CYS A 28 14.62 16.13 -23.41
N ILE A 29 15.56 16.73 -22.64
CA ILE A 29 16.43 17.83 -23.05
C ILE A 29 17.89 17.50 -22.79
N SER A 30 18.83 18.30 -23.30
CA SER A 30 20.25 18.07 -23.02
C SER A 30 20.65 18.51 -21.60
N GLN A 31 21.63 17.82 -20.99
CA GLN A 31 22.20 18.23 -19.70
C GLN A 31 22.75 19.66 -19.72
N ALA A 32 23.28 20.12 -20.87
CA ALA A 32 23.71 21.48 -21.05
C ALA A 32 22.54 22.49 -20.92
N ALA A 33 21.37 22.14 -21.46
CA ALA A 33 20.17 22.95 -21.34
C ALA A 33 19.69 23.03 -19.87
N VAL A 34 19.66 21.89 -19.14
CA VAL A 34 19.36 21.87 -17.69
C VAL A 34 20.33 22.78 -16.93
N SER A 35 21.64 22.65 -17.18
CA SER A 35 22.66 23.50 -16.54
C SER A 35 22.48 24.97 -16.83
N GLN A 36 22.13 25.33 -18.07
CA GLN A 36 21.86 26.70 -18.46
C GLN A 36 20.62 27.29 -17.78
N GLN A 37 19.54 26.50 -17.73
CA GLN A 37 18.29 26.89 -17.05
C GLN A 37 18.50 27.08 -15.54
N MET A 38 19.29 26.25 -14.90
CA MET A 38 19.63 26.42 -13.48
C MET A 38 20.45 27.66 -13.22
N ARG A 39 21.45 27.94 -14.05
CA ARG A 39 22.23 29.20 -13.95
C ARG A 39 21.33 30.43 -14.11
N LEU A 40 20.42 30.41 -15.07
CA LEU A 40 19.48 31.49 -15.30
C LEU A 40 18.55 31.71 -14.12
N LEU A 41 18.04 30.62 -13.51
CA LEU A 41 17.20 30.68 -12.31
C LEU A 41 17.97 31.27 -11.12
N GLU A 42 19.19 30.78 -10.86
CA GLU A 42 20.06 31.28 -9.78
C GLU A 42 20.41 32.77 -9.98
N GLN A 43 20.66 33.19 -11.23
CA GLN A 43 20.88 34.63 -11.57
C GLN A 43 19.65 35.48 -11.26
N HIS A 44 18.45 35.02 -11.62
CA HIS A 44 17.19 35.73 -11.33
C HIS A 44 16.91 35.85 -9.84
N LEU A 45 17.29 34.83 -9.06
CA LEU A 45 17.06 34.80 -7.60
C LEU A 45 18.21 35.43 -6.80
N GLY A 46 19.37 35.67 -7.43
CA GLY A 46 20.55 36.21 -6.76
C GLY A 46 21.20 35.26 -5.74
N CYS A 47 20.87 33.98 -5.76
CA CYS A 47 21.41 32.98 -4.84
C CYS A 47 21.67 31.65 -5.53
N ARG A 48 22.52 30.81 -4.90
CA ARG A 48 22.78 29.47 -5.35
C ARG A 48 21.70 28.51 -4.78
N LEU A 49 21.13 27.68 -5.65
CA LEU A 49 20.17 26.67 -5.29
C LEU A 49 20.83 25.32 -5.05
N PHE A 50 21.96 25.07 -5.72
CA PHE A 50 22.74 23.85 -5.55
C PHE A 50 24.16 24.16 -5.06
N VAL A 51 24.68 23.26 -4.21
CA VAL A 51 26.07 23.25 -3.72
C VAL A 51 26.72 21.91 -4.05
N ARG A 52 28.01 21.92 -4.32
CA ARG A 52 28.78 20.68 -4.52
C ARG A 52 29.46 20.29 -3.22
N LYS A 53 29.25 19.04 -2.78
CA LYS A 53 29.98 18.43 -1.67
C LYS A 53 30.73 17.20 -2.22
N GLY A 54 31.99 17.43 -2.61
CA GLY A 54 32.76 16.43 -3.35
C GLY A 54 32.21 16.19 -4.75
N LYS A 55 31.86 14.94 -5.06
CA LYS A 55 31.24 14.55 -6.35
C LYS A 55 29.71 14.67 -6.37
N ARG A 56 29.07 14.98 -5.22
CA ARG A 56 27.60 15.03 -5.09
C ARG A 56 27.09 16.46 -5.26
N MET A 57 26.00 16.59 -5.95
CA MET A 57 25.17 17.80 -6.02
C MET A 57 24.12 17.74 -4.90
N LEU A 58 24.00 18.78 -4.10
CA LEU A 58 23.04 18.90 -3.02
C LEU A 58 22.32 20.24 -3.11
N LEU A 59 21.12 20.32 -2.58
CA LEU A 59 20.41 21.59 -2.43
C LEU A 59 21.09 22.48 -1.38
N SER A 60 21.15 23.77 -1.63
CA SER A 60 21.45 24.78 -0.60
C SER A 60 20.23 24.93 0.32
N GLN A 61 20.35 25.70 1.41
CA GLN A 61 19.20 26.01 2.27
C GLN A 61 18.11 26.75 1.48
N GLN A 62 18.48 27.71 0.63
CA GLN A 62 17.57 28.43 -0.26
C GLN A 62 16.97 27.47 -1.31
N GLY A 63 17.79 26.54 -1.83
CA GLY A 63 17.34 25.50 -2.75
C GLY A 63 16.31 24.56 -2.11
N LEU A 64 16.50 24.14 -0.87
CA LEU A 64 15.56 23.29 -0.16
C LEU A 64 14.21 23.99 0.03
N SER A 65 14.21 25.23 0.52
CA SER A 65 12.99 26.01 0.70
C SER A 65 12.24 26.23 -0.61
N LEU A 66 12.96 26.54 -1.70
CA LEU A 66 12.34 26.71 -3.01
C LEU A 66 11.81 25.38 -3.56
N PHE A 67 12.49 24.26 -3.30
CA PHE A 67 12.08 22.94 -3.76
C PHE A 67 10.72 22.53 -3.16
N GLU A 68 10.55 22.69 -1.86
CA GLU A 68 9.27 22.41 -1.18
C GLU A 68 8.12 23.26 -1.77
N CYS A 69 8.36 24.57 -1.96
CA CYS A 69 7.37 25.45 -2.57
C CYS A 69 7.09 25.10 -4.05
N ALA A 70 8.12 24.75 -4.83
CA ALA A 70 7.98 24.40 -6.23
C ALA A 70 7.18 23.09 -6.40
N GLN A 71 7.43 22.09 -5.57
CA GLN A 71 6.67 20.85 -5.58
C GLN A 71 5.17 21.09 -5.32
N GLN A 72 4.85 21.88 -4.29
CA GLN A 72 3.45 22.23 -3.98
C GLN A 72 2.78 23.00 -5.11
N ALA A 73 3.47 24.02 -5.66
CA ALA A 73 2.93 24.82 -6.75
C ALA A 73 2.69 24.01 -8.02
N LEU A 74 3.64 23.15 -8.41
CA LEU A 74 3.51 22.29 -9.58
C LEU A 74 2.42 21.22 -9.39
N ALA A 75 2.24 20.71 -8.17
CA ALA A 75 1.14 19.80 -7.85
C ALA A 75 -0.23 20.49 -8.04
N ILE A 76 -0.38 21.74 -7.56
CA ILE A 76 -1.60 22.53 -7.74
C ILE A 76 -1.86 22.81 -9.23
N ILE A 77 -0.81 23.16 -10.00
CA ILE A 77 -0.95 23.40 -11.45
C ILE A 77 -1.36 22.12 -12.16
N ARG A 78 -0.76 20.96 -11.86
CA ARG A 78 -1.16 19.66 -12.41
C ARG A 78 -2.60 19.33 -12.06
N GLN A 79 -3.02 19.59 -10.83
CA GLN A 79 -4.41 19.43 -10.42
C GLN A 79 -5.35 20.33 -11.24
N GLY A 80 -5.01 21.60 -11.45
CA GLY A 80 -5.81 22.51 -12.28
C GLY A 80 -5.86 22.10 -13.75
N VAL A 81 -4.74 21.64 -14.32
CA VAL A 81 -4.70 21.09 -15.69
C VAL A 81 -5.57 19.84 -15.80
N ASN A 82 -5.48 18.95 -14.81
CA ASN A 82 -6.35 17.76 -14.75
C ASN A 82 -7.84 18.12 -14.62
N GLN A 83 -8.16 19.21 -13.90
CA GLN A 83 -9.54 19.72 -13.82
C GLN A 83 -10.05 20.31 -15.17
N ILE A 84 -9.17 20.91 -15.97
CA ILE A 84 -9.50 21.42 -17.32
C ILE A 84 -9.68 20.24 -18.30
N HIS A 85 -8.86 19.23 -18.17
CA HIS A 85 -8.99 17.97 -18.88
C HIS A 85 -9.97 17.03 -18.15
N GLN A 86 -10.98 17.57 -17.43
CA GLN A 86 -11.97 16.75 -16.73
C GLN A 86 -12.47 15.68 -17.70
N GLU A 87 -11.73 14.55 -17.70
CA GLU A 87 -12.36 13.28 -18.01
C GLU A 87 -13.51 13.14 -17.02
N ASP A 88 -14.65 12.79 -17.51
CA ASP A 88 -15.80 12.44 -16.70
C ASP A 88 -15.30 11.54 -15.55
N ILE A 89 -15.49 12.01 -14.31
CA ILE A 89 -15.29 11.17 -13.13
C ILE A 89 -16.17 9.93 -13.27
N ALA A 90 -17.25 10.04 -14.02
CA ALA A 90 -18.15 8.97 -14.42
C ALA A 90 -17.42 7.86 -15.22
N GLY A 91 -17.85 6.62 -15.00
CA GLY A 91 -17.38 5.45 -15.75
C GLY A 91 -16.82 4.34 -14.89
N GLU A 92 -16.26 3.32 -15.54
CA GLU A 92 -15.79 2.10 -14.88
C GLU A 92 -14.34 2.20 -14.40
N LEU A 93 -14.08 1.66 -13.19
CA LEU A 93 -12.76 1.33 -12.66
C LEU A 93 -12.67 -0.16 -12.37
N THR A 94 -11.59 -0.80 -12.80
CA THR A 94 -11.29 -2.19 -12.45
C THR A 94 -10.25 -2.23 -11.33
N ILE A 95 -10.66 -2.77 -10.18
CA ILE A 95 -9.83 -2.91 -8.98
C ILE A 95 -9.44 -4.37 -8.81
N SER A 96 -8.15 -4.64 -8.64
CA SER A 96 -7.62 -5.98 -8.37
C SER A 96 -7.07 -6.07 -6.96
N SER A 97 -7.39 -7.16 -6.25
CA SER A 97 -6.83 -7.44 -4.93
C SER A 97 -6.86 -8.93 -4.60
N THR A 98 -6.33 -9.32 -3.43
CA THR A 98 -6.45 -10.70 -2.94
C THR A 98 -7.91 -11.06 -2.67
N GLN A 99 -8.25 -12.36 -2.79
CA GLN A 99 -9.60 -12.87 -2.53
C GLN A 99 -10.08 -12.47 -1.14
N ALA A 100 -9.26 -12.67 -0.12
CA ALA A 100 -9.62 -12.35 1.27
C ALA A 100 -9.93 -10.86 1.47
N PHE A 101 -9.07 -9.96 0.98
CA PHE A 101 -9.31 -8.52 1.09
C PHE A 101 -10.58 -8.11 0.34
N THR A 102 -10.75 -8.62 -0.87
CA THR A 102 -11.93 -8.33 -1.69
C THR A 102 -13.22 -8.76 -0.98
N THR A 103 -13.29 -10.01 -0.55
CA THR A 103 -14.54 -10.59 -0.02
C THR A 103 -14.85 -10.10 1.39
N LEU A 104 -13.84 -10.03 2.27
CA LEU A 104 -14.06 -9.81 3.69
C LEU A 104 -13.99 -8.33 4.08
N TRP A 105 -13.24 -7.51 3.32
CA TRP A 105 -13.07 -6.12 3.66
C TRP A 105 -13.68 -5.16 2.65
N LEU A 106 -13.38 -5.30 1.36
CA LEU A 106 -13.77 -4.34 0.34
C LEU A 106 -15.28 -4.41 0.04
N MET A 107 -15.79 -5.60 -0.33
CA MET A 107 -17.18 -5.75 -0.75
C MET A 107 -18.20 -5.30 0.30
N PRO A 108 -18.04 -5.58 1.62
CA PRO A 108 -18.96 -5.06 2.63
C PRO A 108 -19.04 -3.52 2.73
N ARG A 109 -18.05 -2.80 2.18
CA ARG A 109 -17.95 -1.33 2.22
C ARG A 109 -18.34 -0.66 0.90
N MET A 110 -18.49 -1.44 -0.17
CA MET A 110 -18.75 -0.91 -1.52
C MET A 110 -20.06 -0.11 -1.61
N GLN A 111 -21.09 -0.43 -0.81
CA GLN A 111 -22.32 0.35 -0.78
C GLN A 111 -22.02 1.81 -0.43
N ARG A 112 -21.19 2.09 0.58
CA ARG A 112 -20.80 3.46 0.97
C ARG A 112 -20.10 4.22 -0.15
N PHE A 113 -19.21 3.53 -0.88
CA PHE A 113 -18.56 4.12 -2.04
C PHE A 113 -19.56 4.48 -3.13
N SER A 114 -20.47 3.56 -3.48
CA SER A 114 -21.48 3.76 -4.52
C SER A 114 -22.49 4.87 -4.18
N GLU A 115 -22.82 5.05 -2.91
CA GLU A 115 -23.67 6.15 -2.44
C GLU A 115 -22.99 7.52 -2.55
N LEU A 116 -21.68 7.58 -2.27
CA LEU A 116 -20.87 8.81 -2.36
C LEU A 116 -20.51 9.16 -3.81
N HIS A 117 -20.34 8.16 -4.67
CA HIS A 117 -19.84 8.31 -6.04
C HIS A 117 -20.66 7.45 -7.02
N PRO A 118 -21.95 7.77 -7.22
CA PRO A 118 -22.89 6.97 -8.02
C PRO A 118 -22.50 6.87 -9.51
N ASP A 119 -21.70 7.81 -9.99
CA ASP A 119 -21.26 7.86 -11.38
C ASP A 119 -20.02 6.98 -11.66
N ILE A 120 -19.39 6.40 -10.60
CA ILE A 120 -18.24 5.51 -10.73
C ILE A 120 -18.70 4.06 -10.55
N GLN A 121 -18.59 3.28 -11.63
CA GLN A 121 -18.85 1.84 -11.58
C GLN A 121 -17.57 1.09 -11.21
N ILE A 122 -17.63 0.21 -10.21
CA ILE A 122 -16.49 -0.57 -9.78
C ILE A 122 -16.61 -2.01 -10.24
N ARG A 123 -15.62 -2.46 -11.01
CA ARG A 123 -15.41 -3.86 -11.33
C ARG A 123 -14.30 -4.40 -10.43
N VAL A 124 -14.57 -5.45 -9.68
CA VAL A 124 -13.60 -6.07 -8.77
C VAL A 124 -13.12 -7.39 -9.35
N VAL A 125 -11.80 -7.58 -9.37
CA VAL A 125 -11.14 -8.80 -9.84
C VAL A 125 -10.27 -9.35 -8.71
N SER A 126 -10.41 -10.63 -8.41
CA SER A 126 -9.58 -11.29 -7.41
C SER A 126 -8.32 -11.85 -8.07
N SER A 127 -7.16 -11.28 -7.74
CA SER A 127 -5.83 -11.73 -8.14
C SER A 127 -4.79 -11.28 -7.12
N ALA A 128 -3.88 -12.17 -6.76
CA ALA A 128 -2.75 -11.88 -5.89
C ALA A 128 -1.43 -11.65 -6.68
N GLY A 129 -1.44 -11.92 -7.99
CA GLY A 129 -0.26 -11.79 -8.84
C GLY A 129 0.13 -10.34 -9.15
N PHE A 130 1.37 -10.16 -9.58
CA PHE A 130 1.90 -8.90 -10.11
C PHE A 130 1.70 -8.86 -11.64
N ASP A 131 0.50 -9.24 -12.10
CA ASP A 131 0.16 -9.21 -13.52
C ASP A 131 0.34 -7.80 -14.09
N ASP A 132 0.69 -7.73 -15.36
CA ASP A 132 0.75 -6.44 -16.05
C ASP A 132 -0.65 -5.80 -16.04
N LEU A 133 -0.78 -4.71 -15.30
CA LEU A 133 -2.07 -4.01 -15.12
C LEU A 133 -2.71 -3.64 -16.45
N ARG A 134 -1.90 -3.28 -17.45
CA ARG A 134 -2.39 -2.87 -18.78
C ARG A 134 -2.96 -4.05 -19.55
N GLN A 135 -2.28 -5.21 -19.53
CA GLN A 135 -2.77 -6.42 -20.21
C GLN A 135 -4.05 -6.96 -19.58
N ALA A 136 -4.16 -6.86 -18.26
CA ALA A 136 -5.33 -7.32 -17.52
C ALA A 136 -6.46 -6.26 -17.44
N HIS A 137 -6.29 -5.07 -18.03
CA HIS A 137 -7.23 -3.94 -17.93
C HIS A 137 -7.57 -3.58 -16.48
N ILE A 138 -6.58 -3.61 -15.60
CA ILE A 138 -6.70 -3.25 -14.18
C ILE A 138 -6.26 -1.79 -14.01
N ASP A 139 -7.10 -0.98 -13.40
CA ASP A 139 -6.81 0.42 -13.11
C ASP A 139 -6.04 0.59 -11.78
N LEU A 140 -6.39 -0.23 -10.78
CA LEU A 140 -5.74 -0.25 -9.47
C LEU A 140 -5.52 -1.68 -9.02
N ALA A 141 -4.31 -2.00 -8.58
CA ALA A 141 -4.02 -3.22 -7.86
C ALA A 141 -3.68 -2.92 -6.39
N ILE A 142 -4.46 -3.48 -5.46
CA ILE A 142 -4.17 -3.44 -4.04
C ILE A 142 -3.35 -4.69 -3.71
N ARG A 143 -2.13 -4.50 -3.24
CA ARG A 143 -1.16 -5.59 -3.01
C ARG A 143 -0.66 -5.57 -1.57
N PHE A 144 -0.27 -6.76 -1.09
CA PHE A 144 0.13 -6.99 0.30
C PHE A 144 1.47 -7.72 0.36
N GLY A 145 2.29 -7.37 1.34
CA GLY A 145 3.55 -8.05 1.58
C GLY A 145 4.76 -7.12 1.65
N THR A 146 5.94 -7.71 1.80
CA THR A 146 7.19 -6.98 2.03
C THR A 146 7.97 -6.68 0.74
N GLU A 147 7.59 -7.27 -0.38
CA GLU A 147 8.34 -7.19 -1.64
C GLU A 147 7.57 -6.56 -2.80
N VAL A 148 6.41 -5.94 -2.51
CA VAL A 148 5.54 -5.34 -3.54
C VAL A 148 6.31 -4.31 -4.38
N GLU A 149 7.08 -3.43 -3.72
CA GLU A 149 7.87 -2.39 -4.40
C GLU A 149 8.90 -2.99 -5.36
N LYS A 150 9.55 -4.10 -4.95
CA LYS A 150 10.57 -4.76 -5.78
C LYS A 150 10.01 -5.41 -7.04
N HIS A 151 8.75 -5.85 -6.98
CA HIS A 151 8.09 -6.54 -8.09
C HIS A 151 7.22 -5.60 -8.93
N THR A 152 7.08 -4.34 -8.52
CA THR A 152 6.34 -3.34 -9.29
C THR A 152 7.22 -2.83 -10.44
N PRO A 153 6.75 -2.87 -11.69
CA PRO A 153 7.46 -2.29 -12.84
C PRO A 153 7.71 -0.79 -12.68
N ASP A 154 8.85 -0.29 -13.16
CA ASP A 154 9.27 1.12 -13.04
C ASP A 154 8.28 2.13 -13.64
N ASN A 155 7.45 1.71 -14.58
CA ASN A 155 6.44 2.55 -15.23
C ASN A 155 5.12 2.65 -14.47
N LEU A 156 4.99 1.96 -13.33
CA LEU A 156 3.84 2.01 -12.45
C LEU A 156 4.19 2.74 -11.14
N SER A 157 3.22 3.41 -10.56
CA SER A 157 3.31 3.94 -9.21
C SER A 157 3.01 2.83 -8.21
N CYS A 158 3.79 2.78 -7.13
CA CYS A 158 3.59 1.89 -5.99
C CYS A 158 3.53 2.75 -4.72
N GLU A 159 2.34 2.94 -4.18
CA GLU A 159 2.10 3.79 -3.01
C GLU A 159 1.84 2.93 -1.78
N TYR A 160 2.67 3.07 -0.76
CA TYR A 160 2.41 2.51 0.55
C TYR A 160 1.26 3.24 1.24
N PHE A 161 0.28 2.49 1.78
CA PHE A 161 -0.86 3.08 2.49
C PHE A 161 -1.16 2.41 3.83
N GLY A 162 -0.13 1.91 4.49
CA GLY A 162 -0.18 1.44 5.87
C GLY A 162 0.16 -0.04 6.02
N GLU A 163 0.17 -0.49 7.28
CA GLU A 163 0.46 -1.87 7.64
C GLU A 163 -0.44 -2.32 8.79
N SER A 164 -0.56 -3.63 9.00
CA SER A 164 -1.33 -4.19 10.10
C SER A 164 -0.62 -5.38 10.70
N ALA A 165 -0.66 -5.46 12.03
CA ALA A 165 -0.14 -6.60 12.76
C ALA A 165 -0.94 -7.88 12.45
N VAL A 166 -0.24 -9.00 12.40
CA VAL A 166 -0.82 -10.33 12.17
C VAL A 166 -0.87 -11.06 13.51
N TYR A 167 -2.00 -11.67 13.81
CA TYR A 167 -2.20 -12.41 15.06
C TYR A 167 -2.69 -13.83 14.81
N PRO A 168 -2.40 -14.76 15.73
CA PRO A 168 -3.12 -16.02 15.75
C PRO A 168 -4.60 -15.76 16.04
N VAL A 169 -5.49 -16.46 15.34
CA VAL A 169 -6.95 -16.37 15.51
C VAL A 169 -7.57 -17.72 15.43
N CYS A 170 -8.56 -17.98 16.31
CA CYS A 170 -9.35 -19.20 16.33
C CYS A 170 -10.79 -18.92 16.73
N SER A 171 -11.67 -19.93 16.66
CA SER A 171 -13.02 -19.81 17.21
C SER A 171 -13.00 -19.67 18.73
N ALA A 172 -13.93 -18.91 19.28
CA ALA A 172 -14.09 -18.75 20.72
C ALA A 172 -14.34 -20.11 21.42
N GLN A 173 -15.07 -21.00 20.74
CA GLN A 173 -15.32 -22.36 21.27
C GLN A 173 -14.02 -23.16 21.40
N LEU A 174 -13.15 -23.15 20.36
CA LEU A 174 -11.87 -23.86 20.42
C LEU A 174 -10.96 -23.31 21.52
N ALA A 175 -10.90 -21.98 21.67
CA ALA A 175 -10.11 -21.35 22.72
C ALA A 175 -10.62 -21.72 24.13
N HIS A 176 -11.94 -21.80 24.31
CA HIS A 176 -12.57 -22.25 25.56
C HIS A 176 -12.24 -23.70 25.86
N ASP A 177 -12.42 -24.61 24.87
CA ASP A 177 -12.26 -26.05 25.05
C ASP A 177 -10.82 -26.47 25.35
N LEU A 178 -9.86 -25.81 24.72
CA LEU A 178 -8.43 -26.07 24.88
C LEU A 178 -7.78 -25.25 26.01
N ALA A 179 -8.46 -24.20 26.49
CA ALA A 179 -8.01 -23.33 27.57
C ALA A 179 -6.52 -22.88 27.41
N PHE A 180 -6.18 -22.39 26.24
CA PHE A 180 -4.80 -21.96 25.92
C PHE A 180 -4.19 -21.10 27.03
N SER A 181 -3.03 -21.48 27.53
CA SER A 181 -2.28 -20.79 28.60
C SER A 181 -0.94 -20.22 28.09
N SER A 182 -0.38 -20.82 27.07
CA SER A 182 0.89 -20.42 26.48
C SER A 182 0.92 -20.64 24.95
N PRO A 183 1.80 -19.96 24.21
CA PRO A 183 1.97 -20.17 22.76
C PRO A 183 2.28 -21.62 22.38
N GLU A 184 2.95 -22.39 23.25
CA GLU A 184 3.26 -23.80 23.06
C GLU A 184 2.01 -24.66 22.89
N ASP A 185 0.89 -24.29 23.51
CA ASP A 185 -0.36 -25.05 23.45
C ASP A 185 -0.89 -25.15 22.01
N LEU A 186 -0.55 -24.15 21.15
CA LEU A 186 -0.91 -24.19 19.73
C LEU A 186 -0.28 -25.36 18.98
N LEU A 187 0.86 -25.88 19.45
CA LEU A 187 1.50 -27.05 18.84
C LEU A 187 0.68 -28.33 19.03
N SER A 188 -0.27 -28.34 19.93
CA SER A 188 -1.17 -29.48 20.16
C SER A 188 -2.40 -29.49 19.24
N THR A 189 -2.70 -28.37 18.57
CA THR A 189 -3.89 -28.17 17.74
C THR A 189 -3.56 -28.16 16.23
N TRP A 190 -4.58 -28.09 15.38
CA TRP A 190 -4.41 -27.89 13.95
C TRP A 190 -3.96 -26.45 13.66
N LEU A 191 -2.91 -26.31 12.86
CA LEU A 191 -2.46 -25.02 12.34
C LEU A 191 -2.88 -24.90 10.88
N VAL A 192 -3.70 -23.90 10.61
CA VAL A 192 -4.12 -23.56 9.24
C VAL A 192 -3.14 -22.55 8.68
N THR A 193 -2.56 -22.84 7.53
CA THR A 193 -1.54 -22.00 6.89
C THR A 193 -1.79 -21.86 5.40
N LEU A 194 -1.28 -20.80 4.81
CA LEU A 194 -1.27 -20.65 3.37
C LEU A 194 -0.24 -21.59 2.73
N GLU A 195 -0.50 -22.07 1.51
CA GLU A 195 0.48 -22.86 0.73
C GLU A 195 1.77 -22.09 0.50
N HIS A 196 1.65 -20.76 0.31
CA HIS A 196 2.75 -19.83 0.12
C HIS A 196 2.62 -18.67 1.11
N PRO A 197 2.98 -18.87 2.40
CA PRO A 197 2.76 -17.86 3.44
C PRO A 197 3.68 -16.63 3.29
N GLY A 198 4.74 -16.72 2.48
CA GLY A 198 5.73 -15.65 2.35
C GLY A 198 6.40 -15.37 3.69
N ALA A 199 6.38 -14.10 4.11
CA ALA A 199 6.97 -13.65 5.37
C ALA A 199 6.05 -13.89 6.60
N TYR A 200 4.87 -14.51 6.43
CA TYR A 200 3.86 -14.65 7.48
C TYR A 200 3.64 -16.11 7.89
N ASP A 201 4.72 -16.84 8.11
CA ASP A 201 4.70 -18.25 8.47
C ASP A 201 4.65 -18.50 9.98
N TRP A 202 4.15 -19.66 10.35
CA TRP A 202 4.05 -20.07 11.75
C TRP A 202 5.43 -20.25 12.42
N GLN A 203 6.46 -20.64 11.69
CA GLN A 203 7.79 -20.81 12.25
C GLN A 203 8.32 -19.49 12.80
N SER A 204 8.26 -18.42 11.99
CA SER A 204 8.68 -17.08 12.41
C SER A 204 7.87 -16.56 13.60
N TRP A 205 6.57 -16.88 13.67
CA TRP A 205 5.76 -16.50 14.82
C TRP A 205 6.20 -17.23 16.09
N PHE A 206 6.40 -18.56 16.03
CA PHE A 206 6.86 -19.32 17.19
C PHE A 206 8.26 -18.89 17.65
N GLU A 207 9.20 -18.69 16.74
CA GLU A 207 10.54 -18.18 17.06
C GLU A 207 10.46 -16.84 17.80
N ASN A 208 9.59 -15.93 17.36
CA ASN A 208 9.39 -14.63 18.02
C ASN A 208 8.77 -14.74 19.42
N THR A 209 8.03 -15.78 19.69
CA THR A 209 7.45 -16.05 21.03
C THR A 209 8.37 -16.88 21.93
N GLY A 210 9.55 -17.27 21.45
CA GLY A 210 10.52 -18.09 22.19
C GLY A 210 10.21 -19.58 22.21
N VAL A 211 9.19 -20.01 21.43
CA VAL A 211 8.80 -21.41 21.31
C VAL A 211 9.64 -22.08 20.23
N GLN A 212 10.32 -23.15 20.58
CA GLN A 212 10.95 -24.02 19.60
C GLN A 212 9.89 -24.90 18.94
N ALA A 213 9.29 -24.42 17.86
CA ALA A 213 8.45 -25.26 17.02
C ALA A 213 9.34 -26.34 16.41
N SER A 214 9.28 -27.56 16.96
CA SER A 214 10.01 -28.66 16.37
C SER A 214 9.48 -28.90 14.96
N ASN A 215 10.36 -29.26 14.00
CA ASN A 215 9.99 -29.68 12.63
C ASN A 215 9.04 -30.91 12.62
N GLN A 216 8.54 -31.35 13.76
CA GLN A 216 7.67 -32.51 13.98
C GLN A 216 6.20 -32.17 14.15
N HIS A 217 5.80 -30.87 14.08
CA HIS A 217 4.38 -30.56 14.10
C HIS A 217 3.70 -31.17 12.87
N SER A 218 2.73 -32.06 13.09
CA SER A 218 2.12 -32.85 12.03
C SER A 218 0.67 -32.46 11.69
N LYS A 219 0.06 -31.54 12.44
CA LYS A 219 -1.36 -31.16 12.28
C LYS A 219 -1.48 -29.89 11.44
N TRP A 220 -1.24 -30.02 10.14
CA TRP A 220 -1.32 -28.91 9.19
C TRP A 220 -2.53 -29.01 8.28
N THR A 221 -3.24 -27.90 8.10
CA THR A 221 -4.16 -27.68 7.00
C THR A 221 -3.62 -26.56 6.12
N ARG A 222 -3.38 -26.85 4.85
CA ARG A 222 -2.88 -25.86 3.87
C ARG A 222 -4.02 -25.41 2.97
N VAL A 223 -4.11 -24.10 2.79
CA VAL A 223 -5.10 -23.46 1.95
C VAL A 223 -4.41 -22.43 1.05
N ASN A 224 -5.04 -22.03 -0.04
CA ASN A 224 -4.46 -21.08 -0.98
C ASN A 224 -4.90 -19.63 -0.74
N SER A 225 -5.81 -19.37 0.22
CA SER A 225 -6.28 -18.01 0.51
C SER A 225 -6.65 -17.84 1.99
N THR A 226 -6.53 -16.61 2.50
CA THR A 226 -6.80 -16.28 3.91
C THR A 226 -8.29 -16.39 4.26
N ASP A 227 -9.20 -16.14 3.33
CA ASP A 227 -10.65 -16.31 3.55
C ASP A 227 -11.02 -17.79 3.77
N MET A 228 -10.36 -18.72 3.08
CA MET A 228 -10.51 -20.15 3.36
C MET A 228 -9.98 -20.51 4.75
N ALA A 229 -8.82 -19.97 5.14
CA ALA A 229 -8.27 -20.17 6.47
C ALA A 229 -9.21 -19.65 7.57
N LEU A 230 -9.73 -18.43 7.41
CA LEU A 230 -10.69 -17.82 8.34
C LEU A 230 -12.01 -18.60 8.40
N THR A 231 -12.48 -19.11 7.27
CA THR A 231 -13.67 -19.99 7.25
C THR A 231 -13.43 -21.28 8.02
N ALA A 232 -12.27 -21.90 7.87
CA ALA A 232 -11.92 -23.13 8.61
C ALA A 232 -11.91 -22.88 10.13
N VAL A 233 -11.23 -21.82 10.59
CA VAL A 233 -11.12 -21.53 12.03
C VAL A 233 -12.44 -21.04 12.63
N LEU A 234 -13.28 -20.32 11.88
CA LEU A 234 -14.62 -19.94 12.31
C LEU A 234 -15.50 -21.15 12.60
N ASN A 235 -15.31 -22.25 11.86
CA ASN A 235 -15.97 -23.52 12.07
C ASN A 235 -15.23 -24.45 13.06
N GLY A 236 -14.31 -23.93 13.86
CA GLY A 236 -13.63 -24.66 14.91
C GLY A 236 -12.41 -25.46 14.45
N HIS A 237 -11.98 -25.35 13.19
CA HIS A 237 -10.84 -26.11 12.69
C HIS A 237 -9.52 -25.37 12.91
N GLY A 238 -8.97 -25.50 14.12
CA GLY A 238 -7.62 -25.02 14.43
C GLY A 238 -7.45 -23.52 14.57
N VAL A 239 -6.23 -23.05 14.33
CA VAL A 239 -5.78 -21.68 14.50
C VAL A 239 -5.08 -21.22 13.22
N THR A 240 -5.29 -19.97 12.79
CA THR A 240 -4.58 -19.37 11.66
C THR A 240 -3.93 -18.05 12.02
N LEU A 241 -2.98 -17.60 11.22
CA LEU A 241 -2.40 -16.25 11.28
C LEU A 241 -3.16 -15.32 10.32
N ALA A 242 -3.72 -14.24 10.83
CA ALA A 242 -4.45 -13.28 10.00
C ALA A 242 -4.43 -11.86 10.58
N VAL A 243 -4.76 -10.87 9.76
CA VAL A 243 -4.90 -9.47 10.16
C VAL A 243 -6.32 -9.20 10.68
N PRO A 244 -6.50 -8.50 11.81
CA PRO A 244 -7.80 -8.33 12.46
C PRO A 244 -8.87 -7.68 11.58
N TYR A 245 -8.51 -6.73 10.72
CA TYR A 245 -9.51 -6.04 9.89
C TYR A 245 -10.26 -6.96 8.91
N LEU A 246 -9.76 -8.16 8.62
CA LEU A 246 -10.46 -9.15 7.79
C LEU A 246 -11.55 -9.91 8.54
N TYR A 247 -11.52 -9.96 9.87
CA TYR A 247 -12.45 -10.68 10.71
C TYR A 247 -12.98 -9.87 11.91
N GLN A 248 -12.93 -8.52 11.80
CA GLN A 248 -13.35 -7.63 12.88
C GLN A 248 -14.80 -7.90 13.33
N SER A 249 -15.71 -8.09 12.38
CA SER A 249 -17.12 -8.38 12.71
C SER A 249 -17.29 -9.69 13.51
N GLN A 250 -16.46 -10.70 13.26
CA GLN A 250 -16.47 -11.95 14.00
C GLN A 250 -15.83 -11.81 15.39
N LEU A 251 -14.83 -10.94 15.54
CA LEU A 251 -14.30 -10.56 16.87
C LEU A 251 -15.36 -9.83 17.69
N ASP A 252 -16.02 -8.83 17.11
CA ASP A 252 -17.06 -8.04 17.76
C ASP A 252 -18.27 -8.90 18.16
N ALA A 253 -18.59 -9.91 17.35
CA ALA A 253 -19.63 -10.90 17.64
C ALA A 253 -19.21 -12.00 18.62
N GLY A 254 -17.95 -12.01 19.07
CA GLY A 254 -17.42 -13.04 19.97
C GLY A 254 -17.33 -14.44 19.34
N GLN A 255 -17.37 -14.56 18.02
CA GLN A 255 -17.24 -15.83 17.30
C GLN A 255 -15.79 -16.26 17.12
N LEU A 256 -14.91 -15.29 16.88
CA LEU A 256 -13.46 -15.46 16.82
C LEU A 256 -12.79 -14.74 17.98
N VAL A 257 -11.63 -15.22 18.37
CA VAL A 257 -10.77 -14.62 19.41
C VAL A 257 -9.32 -14.67 18.97
N ILE A 258 -8.54 -13.73 19.47
CA ILE A 258 -7.07 -13.72 19.41
C ILE A 258 -6.59 -14.37 20.72
N PRO A 259 -6.15 -15.63 20.71
CA PRO A 259 -5.80 -16.34 21.94
C PRO A 259 -4.58 -15.74 22.64
N PHE A 260 -3.67 -15.12 21.87
CA PHE A 260 -2.49 -14.45 22.39
C PHE A 260 -2.29 -13.10 21.70
N GLN A 261 -2.17 -12.02 22.47
CA GLN A 261 -1.87 -10.67 21.99
C GLN A 261 -0.37 -10.53 21.62
N LEU A 262 0.14 -11.53 20.92
CA LEU A 262 1.52 -11.65 20.45
C LEU A 262 1.52 -11.56 18.91
N PRO A 263 1.86 -10.40 18.35
CA PRO A 263 1.85 -10.23 16.90
C PRO A 263 2.99 -11.00 16.24
N HIS A 264 2.78 -11.36 14.98
CA HIS A 264 3.85 -11.83 14.11
C HIS A 264 4.93 -10.74 13.95
N PRO A 265 6.23 -11.10 13.88
CA PRO A 265 7.33 -10.13 13.76
C PRO A 265 7.25 -9.29 12.46
N SER A 266 6.61 -9.80 11.43
CA SER A 266 6.41 -9.09 10.16
C SER A 266 4.96 -8.61 10.04
N PRO A 267 4.68 -7.29 10.02
CA PRO A 267 3.35 -6.77 9.73
C PRO A 267 3.02 -6.91 8.24
N VAL A 268 1.74 -7.03 7.91
CA VAL A 268 1.27 -7.00 6.51
C VAL A 268 1.24 -5.56 6.03
N ARG A 269 2.13 -5.21 5.12
CA ARG A 269 2.16 -3.92 4.44
C ARG A 269 1.19 -3.89 3.28
N ARG A 270 0.60 -2.73 3.03
CA ARG A 270 -0.40 -2.50 2.00
C ARG A 270 0.10 -1.48 0.98
N TYR A 271 -0.14 -1.77 -0.29
CA TYR A 271 0.29 -0.93 -1.41
C TYR A 271 -0.81 -0.78 -2.44
N MET A 272 -0.90 0.41 -3.00
CA MET A 272 -1.68 0.74 -4.18
C MET A 272 -0.76 0.82 -5.38
N VAL A 273 -0.99 -0.01 -6.41
CA VAL A 273 -0.19 -0.05 -7.64
C VAL A 273 -1.07 0.34 -8.82
N TYR A 274 -0.66 1.36 -9.58
CA TYR A 274 -1.43 1.91 -10.68
C TYR A 274 -0.55 2.60 -11.72
N ASP A 275 -1.10 2.88 -12.91
CA ASP A 275 -0.42 3.68 -13.94
C ASP A 275 -0.62 5.18 -13.66
N PRO A 276 0.45 5.95 -13.33
CA PRO A 276 0.34 7.39 -13.05
C PRO A 276 -0.07 8.20 -14.28
N ASN A 277 0.02 7.63 -15.48
CA ASN A 277 -0.40 8.25 -16.74
C ASN A 277 -1.76 7.72 -17.23
N SER A 278 -2.52 7.02 -16.38
CA SER A 278 -3.83 6.51 -16.76
C SER A 278 -4.77 7.65 -17.11
N ALA A 279 -5.47 7.51 -18.23
CA ALA A 279 -6.57 8.40 -18.61
C ALA A 279 -7.70 8.42 -17.56
N ARG A 280 -7.77 7.44 -16.67
CA ARG A 280 -8.76 7.30 -15.60
C ARG A 280 -8.27 7.82 -14.24
N LEU A 281 -7.13 8.52 -14.20
CA LEU A 281 -6.45 8.91 -12.96
C LEU A 281 -7.36 9.77 -12.05
N ALA A 282 -8.20 10.64 -12.61
CA ALA A 282 -9.10 11.47 -11.81
C ALA A 282 -10.08 10.64 -10.97
N ARG A 283 -10.77 9.67 -11.60
CA ARG A 283 -11.70 8.76 -10.88
C ARG A 283 -10.96 7.77 -9.99
N LEU A 284 -9.75 7.36 -10.38
CA LEU A 284 -8.90 6.50 -9.57
C LEU A 284 -8.49 7.18 -8.27
N ASN A 285 -8.12 8.46 -8.30
CA ASN A 285 -7.80 9.25 -7.12
C ASN A 285 -8.97 9.35 -6.14
N VAL A 286 -10.20 9.44 -6.65
CA VAL A 286 -11.41 9.42 -5.81
C VAL A 286 -11.52 8.10 -5.05
N PHE A 287 -11.33 6.97 -5.74
CA PHE A 287 -11.38 5.66 -5.09
C PHE A 287 -10.23 5.47 -4.08
N MET A 288 -9.01 5.86 -4.43
CA MET A 288 -7.85 5.75 -3.52
C MET A 288 -8.01 6.61 -2.26
N ALA A 289 -8.55 7.82 -2.40
CA ALA A 289 -8.83 8.69 -1.25
C ALA A 289 -9.89 8.08 -0.33
N TRP A 290 -10.97 7.54 -0.89
CA TRP A 290 -11.99 6.81 -0.13
C TRP A 290 -11.41 5.58 0.57
N LEU A 291 -10.60 4.77 -0.15
CA LEU A 291 -9.95 3.59 0.41
C LEU A 291 -9.06 3.94 1.61
N ASN A 292 -8.25 4.99 1.49
CA ASN A 292 -7.41 5.49 2.59
C ASN A 292 -8.24 5.93 3.79
N THR A 293 -9.36 6.62 3.56
CA THR A 293 -10.26 7.06 4.63
C THR A 293 -10.87 5.87 5.38
N GLU A 294 -11.39 4.87 4.66
CA GLU A 294 -11.97 3.66 5.24
C GLU A 294 -10.95 2.80 6.00
N MET A 295 -9.70 2.74 5.51
CA MET A 295 -8.63 2.00 6.20
C MET A 295 -8.14 2.74 7.46
N SER A 296 -7.97 4.07 7.40
CA SER A 296 -7.52 4.87 8.54
C SER A 296 -8.54 4.84 9.70
N ALA A 297 -9.81 4.70 9.41
CA ALA A 297 -10.86 4.57 10.43
C ALA A 297 -10.70 3.28 11.28
N LEU A 298 -10.02 2.25 10.76
CA LEU A 298 -9.76 1.00 11.49
C LEU A 298 -8.53 1.07 12.40
N GLU A 299 -7.63 2.01 12.15
CA GLU A 299 -6.39 2.19 12.93
C GLU A 299 -6.58 3.10 14.15
N GLN A 300 -7.73 3.78 14.24
CA GLN A 300 -8.08 4.55 15.44
C GLN A 300 -8.63 3.58 16.49
N PRO A 301 -8.07 3.58 17.72
CA PRO A 301 -8.69 2.85 18.81
C PRO A 301 -10.11 3.38 18.99
N GLY A 302 -11.09 2.47 18.94
CA GLY A 302 -12.47 2.81 19.19
C GLY A 302 -12.60 3.57 20.54
N PRO A 303 -13.64 4.41 20.72
CA PRO A 303 -13.86 5.09 21.97
C PRO A 303 -13.95 4.06 23.10
N THR A 304 -13.04 4.19 24.07
CA THR A 304 -12.98 3.39 25.32
C THR A 304 -14.26 3.53 26.13
#